data_c847594ee388d93117932b16fbbf847a
#
_entry.id   c847594ee388d93117932b16fbbf847a
#
_cell.length_a   1.000
_cell.length_b   1.000
_cell.length_c   1.000
_cell.angle_alpha   90.00
_cell.angle_beta   90.00
_cell.angle_gamma   90.00
#
_symmetry.space_group_name_H-M   'P 1'
#
loop_
_entity.id
_entity.type
_entity.pdbx_description
1 polymer ?
#
loop_
_entity_poly.entity_id
_entity_poly.type
_entity_poly.pdbx_seq_one_letter_code
_entity_poly.pdbx_strand_id
1 'polypeptide(L)'
;KAKSGQKVRGVFTDPNTAIKCGGAPKKVMYLTNARLVEAGARKNAELTFYPDGGKLFGVKEYADAIEKQFIARDMKWNFNHNLVGVDMAKKTAIFDKHWQEKGAYDKDLEEYEMLTKHLSVEVPFDFLHITPPQKAPDEIGKSAIGSAKGWVPVNKETLQHVKYKNIFAIGDIAAVPMGKTGGSVRKQYKVLVDNLISVMEGKELTAKYEGYTVCPLITDIGKVMLAEFDWTAKPTPSFPLDPTQERYLWWLLKVYLLKPMTQYGMLSGKA
;
A
#
# COMPACT_ATOMS: atom_id res chain seq x y z
N LYS A 1 -10.13 -8.70 27.41
CA LYS A 1 -10.36 -10.09 27.01
C LYS A 1 -9.04 -10.89 26.94
N ALA A 2 -8.11 -10.60 26.02
CA ALA A 2 -6.87 -11.38 25.88
C ALA A 2 -6.01 -11.41 27.16
N LYS A 3 -5.89 -10.30 27.90
CA LYS A 3 -5.21 -10.24 29.20
C LYS A 3 -5.85 -11.15 30.28
N SER A 4 -7.15 -11.34 30.21
CA SER A 4 -7.88 -12.25 31.14
C SER A 4 -7.90 -13.71 30.70
N GLY A 5 -7.08 -14.08 29.70
CA GLY A 5 -6.96 -15.47 29.22
C GLY A 5 -7.98 -15.87 28.15
N GLN A 6 -8.92 -15.00 27.77
CA GLN A 6 -9.89 -15.30 26.73
C GLN A 6 -9.24 -15.25 25.34
N LYS A 7 -9.57 -16.22 24.49
CA LYS A 7 -9.17 -16.19 23.09
C LYS A 7 -9.86 -15.04 22.35
N VAL A 8 -9.10 -14.27 21.58
CA VAL A 8 -9.58 -13.17 20.76
C VAL A 8 -9.11 -13.31 19.32
N ARG A 9 -9.96 -12.91 18.38
CA ARG A 9 -9.68 -12.92 16.94
C ARG A 9 -9.55 -11.50 16.43
N GLY A 10 -8.37 -11.16 15.89
CA GLY A 10 -8.10 -9.91 15.18
C GLY A 10 -8.12 -10.17 13.67
N VAL A 11 -9.02 -9.50 12.96
CA VAL A 11 -9.15 -9.57 11.51
C VAL A 11 -8.69 -8.26 10.91
N PHE A 12 -7.80 -8.33 9.91
CA PHE A 12 -7.22 -7.17 9.21
C PHE A 12 -7.43 -7.33 7.71
N THR A 13 -7.81 -6.26 7.02
CA THR A 13 -8.20 -6.34 5.61
C THR A 13 -7.35 -5.46 4.70
N ASP A 14 -7.32 -5.83 3.43
CA ASP A 14 -6.80 -5.03 2.32
C ASP A 14 -7.88 -4.94 1.24
N PRO A 15 -8.10 -3.78 0.60
CA PRO A 15 -9.22 -3.61 -0.32
C PRO A 15 -8.94 -4.20 -1.71
N ASN A 16 -10.01 -4.41 -2.48
CA ASN A 16 -9.97 -4.80 -3.90
C ASN A 16 -9.58 -3.65 -4.86
N THR A 17 -9.29 -2.48 -4.35
CA THR A 17 -8.80 -1.34 -5.14
C THR A 17 -7.29 -1.20 -5.01
N ALA A 18 -6.66 -0.56 -5.99
CA ALA A 18 -5.23 -0.26 -5.93
C ALA A 18 -4.91 0.55 -4.66
N ILE A 19 -4.21 -0.09 -3.72
CA ILE A 19 -3.84 0.54 -2.46
C ILE A 19 -2.70 1.53 -2.65
N LYS A 20 -2.84 2.75 -2.09
CA LYS A 20 -1.84 3.80 -2.19
C LYS A 20 -0.58 3.48 -1.40
N CYS A 21 -0.73 2.94 -0.20
CA CYS A 21 0.37 2.51 0.66
C CYS A 21 0.16 1.07 1.11
N GLY A 22 0.66 0.09 0.36
CA GLY A 22 0.50 -1.34 0.63
C GLY A 22 1.02 -1.82 1.99
N GLY A 23 1.84 -1.02 2.67
CA GLY A 23 2.27 -1.29 4.04
C GLY A 23 1.30 -0.80 5.12
N ALA A 24 0.32 0.06 4.80
CA ALA A 24 -0.52 0.69 5.82
C ALA A 24 -1.33 -0.31 6.66
N PRO A 25 -2.12 -1.23 6.09
CA PRO A 25 -2.90 -2.19 6.87
C PRO A 25 -2.02 -3.14 7.68
N LYS A 26 -0.87 -3.52 7.15
CA LYS A 26 0.08 -4.41 7.81
C LYS A 26 0.71 -3.76 9.04
N LYS A 27 0.99 -2.43 9.01
CA LYS A 27 1.48 -1.69 10.19
C LYS A 27 0.52 -1.79 11.37
N VAL A 28 -0.79 -1.71 11.13
CA VAL A 28 -1.78 -1.85 12.20
C VAL A 28 -1.73 -3.25 12.81
N MET A 29 -1.62 -4.29 11.99
CA MET A 29 -1.49 -5.68 12.47
C MET A 29 -0.18 -5.90 13.25
N TYR A 30 0.97 -5.42 12.75
CA TYR A 30 2.25 -5.48 13.45
C TYR A 30 2.22 -4.77 14.81
N LEU A 31 1.68 -3.55 14.85
CA LEU A 31 1.58 -2.79 16.10
C LEU A 31 0.59 -3.44 17.08
N THR A 32 -0.50 -4.04 16.59
CA THR A 32 -1.41 -4.84 17.41
C THR A 32 -0.68 -6.03 18.02
N ASN A 33 0.10 -6.76 17.22
CA ASN A 33 0.95 -7.85 17.69
C ASN A 33 1.92 -7.38 18.78
N ALA A 34 2.67 -6.29 18.53
CA ALA A 34 3.63 -5.73 19.47
C ALA A 34 2.98 -5.38 20.83
N ARG A 35 1.81 -4.72 20.80
CA ARG A 35 1.07 -4.37 22.02
C ARG A 35 0.53 -5.58 22.77
N LEU A 36 0.14 -6.61 22.06
CA LEU A 36 -0.28 -7.89 22.70
C LEU A 36 0.90 -8.60 23.34
N VAL A 37 2.08 -8.58 22.73
CA VAL A 37 3.33 -9.12 23.31
C VAL A 37 3.70 -8.35 24.58
N GLU A 38 3.78 -7.02 24.50
CA GLU A 38 4.05 -6.14 25.64
C GLU A 38 3.08 -6.38 26.81
N ALA A 39 1.83 -6.63 26.49
CA ALA A 39 0.78 -6.90 27.47
C ALA A 39 0.78 -8.34 28.03
N GLY A 40 1.68 -9.23 27.58
CA GLY A 40 1.70 -10.65 27.93
C GLY A 40 0.49 -11.45 27.44
N ALA A 41 -0.26 -10.91 26.47
CA ALA A 41 -1.55 -11.43 26.01
C ALA A 41 -1.50 -12.09 24.63
N ARG A 42 -0.34 -12.08 23.94
CA ARG A 42 -0.20 -12.54 22.55
C ARG A 42 -0.66 -13.96 22.31
N LYS A 43 -0.38 -14.88 23.25
CA LYS A 43 -0.79 -16.30 23.18
C LYS A 43 -2.31 -16.52 23.14
N ASN A 44 -3.07 -15.52 23.54
CA ASN A 44 -4.53 -15.56 23.55
C ASN A 44 -5.15 -14.85 22.33
N ALA A 45 -4.33 -14.34 21.39
CA ALA A 45 -4.81 -13.62 20.22
C ALA A 45 -4.44 -14.38 18.93
N GLU A 46 -5.44 -14.61 18.08
CA GLU A 46 -5.27 -15.04 16.70
C GLU A 46 -5.36 -13.79 15.82
N LEU A 47 -4.29 -13.48 15.08
CA LEU A 47 -4.24 -12.32 14.17
C LEU A 47 -4.18 -12.84 12.74
N THR A 48 -5.14 -12.46 11.91
CA THR A 48 -5.22 -12.92 10.52
C THR A 48 -5.44 -11.74 9.57
N PHE A 49 -4.62 -11.68 8.53
CA PHE A 49 -4.70 -10.72 7.45
C PHE A 49 -5.44 -11.31 6.25
N TYR A 50 -6.42 -10.58 5.72
CA TYR A 50 -7.24 -10.97 4.56
C TYR A 50 -7.04 -9.97 3.43
N PRO A 51 -6.03 -10.13 2.58
CA PRO A 51 -5.86 -9.31 1.39
C PRO A 51 -6.75 -9.83 0.25
N ASP A 52 -7.30 -8.90 -0.54
CA ASP A 52 -7.99 -9.23 -1.79
C ASP A 52 -7.04 -9.85 -2.82
N GLY A 53 -5.80 -9.40 -2.87
CA GLY A 53 -4.79 -9.91 -3.81
C GLY A 53 -4.07 -11.17 -3.33
N GLY A 54 -3.30 -11.78 -4.25
CA GLY A 54 -2.54 -13.03 -4.04
C GLY A 54 -1.12 -12.84 -3.46
N LYS A 55 -0.79 -11.68 -2.89
CA LYS A 55 0.55 -11.42 -2.31
C LYS A 55 0.51 -10.37 -1.19
N LEU A 56 1.47 -10.46 -0.28
CA LEU A 56 1.53 -9.54 0.87
C LEU A 56 2.10 -8.16 0.51
N PHE A 57 2.85 -8.02 -0.58
CA PHE A 57 3.40 -6.75 -1.03
C PHE A 57 3.63 -6.74 -2.55
N GLY A 58 3.70 -5.54 -3.16
CA GLY A 58 3.86 -5.40 -4.60
C GLY A 58 5.24 -5.81 -5.14
N VAL A 59 6.28 -5.73 -4.31
CA VAL A 59 7.67 -6.13 -4.63
C VAL A 59 7.95 -7.46 -3.96
N LYS A 60 8.47 -8.43 -4.74
CA LYS A 60 8.62 -9.83 -4.30
C LYS A 60 9.50 -9.96 -3.06
N GLU A 61 10.66 -9.33 -3.07
CA GLU A 61 11.64 -9.43 -1.98
C GLU A 61 11.05 -8.93 -0.64
N TYR A 62 10.25 -7.86 -0.70
CA TYR A 62 9.55 -7.36 0.48
C TYR A 62 8.36 -8.23 0.87
N ALA A 63 7.67 -8.83 -0.11
CA ALA A 63 6.59 -9.79 0.17
C ALA A 63 7.13 -11.01 0.92
N ASP A 64 8.24 -11.60 0.43
CA ASP A 64 8.92 -12.74 1.06
C ASP A 64 9.42 -12.41 2.49
N ALA A 65 9.94 -11.19 2.69
CA ALA A 65 10.37 -10.73 4.01
C ALA A 65 9.18 -10.60 4.98
N ILE A 66 8.06 -10.02 4.53
CA ILE A 66 6.83 -9.89 5.32
C ILE A 66 6.27 -11.27 5.69
N GLU A 67 6.28 -12.22 4.75
CA GLU A 67 5.83 -13.59 5.01
C GLU A 67 6.65 -14.26 6.10
N LYS A 68 7.98 -14.19 6.04
CA LYS A 68 8.87 -14.68 7.09
C LYS A 68 8.59 -14.02 8.45
N GLN A 69 8.36 -12.71 8.45
CA GLN A 69 8.02 -11.96 9.66
C GLN A 69 6.66 -12.37 10.24
N PHE A 70 5.66 -12.64 9.39
CA PHE A 70 4.35 -13.11 9.80
C PHE A 70 4.45 -14.50 10.44
N ILE A 71 5.16 -15.43 9.81
CA ILE A 71 5.41 -16.77 10.34
C ILE A 71 6.10 -16.68 11.72
N ALA A 72 7.19 -15.88 11.82
CA ALA A 72 7.95 -15.74 13.07
C ALA A 72 7.14 -15.15 14.24
N ARG A 73 6.03 -14.45 13.95
CA ARG A 73 5.14 -13.82 14.93
C ARG A 73 3.81 -14.54 15.11
N ASP A 74 3.66 -15.73 14.52
CA ASP A 74 2.38 -16.47 14.50
C ASP A 74 1.21 -15.62 13.99
N MET A 75 1.47 -14.77 12.97
CA MET A 75 0.45 -14.02 12.25
C MET A 75 0.05 -14.78 10.99
N LYS A 76 -1.24 -14.89 10.73
CA LYS A 76 -1.80 -15.66 9.61
C LYS A 76 -2.25 -14.74 8.49
N TRP A 77 -2.43 -15.31 7.30
CA TRP A 77 -3.05 -14.61 6.16
C TRP A 77 -3.84 -15.58 5.27
N ASN A 78 -4.85 -15.04 4.60
CA ASN A 78 -5.66 -15.73 3.60
C ASN A 78 -5.82 -14.84 2.40
N PHE A 79 -5.21 -15.21 1.28
CA PHE A 79 -5.29 -14.47 0.02
C PHE A 79 -6.67 -14.53 -0.63
N ASN A 80 -6.91 -13.58 -1.57
CA ASN A 80 -8.10 -13.52 -2.41
C ASN A 80 -9.40 -13.41 -1.61
N HIS A 81 -9.40 -12.59 -0.56
CA HIS A 81 -10.56 -12.34 0.27
C HIS A 81 -10.90 -10.85 0.28
N ASN A 82 -11.94 -10.46 -0.48
CA ASN A 82 -12.47 -9.10 -0.47
C ASN A 82 -13.54 -8.94 0.60
N LEU A 83 -13.37 -7.98 1.51
CA LEU A 83 -14.39 -7.68 2.51
C LEU A 83 -15.59 -7.01 1.82
N VAL A 84 -16.76 -7.63 1.85
CA VAL A 84 -18.00 -7.15 1.22
C VAL A 84 -19.09 -6.76 2.22
N GLY A 85 -18.97 -7.19 3.48
CA GLY A 85 -19.94 -6.85 4.50
C GLY A 85 -19.45 -7.09 5.92
N VAL A 86 -20.16 -6.48 6.89
CA VAL A 86 -19.91 -6.68 8.32
C VAL A 86 -21.25 -6.79 9.05
N ASP A 87 -21.47 -7.92 9.71
CA ASP A 87 -22.59 -8.09 10.66
C ASP A 87 -22.07 -7.73 12.07
N MET A 88 -22.41 -6.53 12.54
CA MET A 88 -21.98 -6.04 13.84
C MET A 88 -22.69 -6.75 15.00
N ALA A 89 -23.92 -7.24 14.82
CA ALA A 89 -24.66 -7.96 15.86
C ALA A 89 -24.04 -9.32 16.13
N LYS A 90 -23.64 -10.03 15.08
CA LYS A 90 -22.94 -11.31 15.17
C LYS A 90 -21.42 -11.16 15.31
N LYS A 91 -20.85 -9.97 15.13
CA LYS A 91 -19.41 -9.70 15.02
C LYS A 91 -18.74 -10.59 13.97
N THR A 92 -19.29 -10.58 12.77
CA THR A 92 -18.86 -11.40 11.65
C THR A 92 -18.50 -10.52 10.46
N ALA A 93 -17.31 -10.71 9.91
CA ALA A 93 -16.87 -10.11 8.65
C ALA A 93 -17.24 -11.06 7.51
N ILE A 94 -17.83 -10.53 6.44
CA ILE A 94 -18.28 -11.30 5.28
C ILE A 94 -17.34 -11.01 4.14
N PHE A 95 -16.68 -12.05 3.64
CA PHE A 95 -15.72 -11.95 2.54
C PHE A 95 -16.25 -12.63 1.29
N ASP A 96 -15.98 -12.03 0.14
CA ASP A 96 -16.01 -12.69 -1.16
C ASP A 96 -14.62 -13.29 -1.42
N LYS A 97 -14.48 -14.60 -1.20
CA LYS A 97 -13.29 -15.35 -1.58
C LYS A 97 -13.38 -15.69 -3.07
N HIS A 98 -12.34 -15.36 -3.83
CA HIS A 98 -12.33 -15.62 -5.27
C HIS A 98 -11.05 -16.36 -5.70
N TRP A 99 -11.15 -17.12 -6.79
CA TRP A 99 -10.02 -17.83 -7.40
C TRP A 99 -10.27 -18.04 -8.89
N GLN A 100 -9.21 -18.39 -9.61
CA GLN A 100 -9.31 -18.73 -11.02
C GLN A 100 -9.37 -20.25 -11.21
N GLU A 101 -10.31 -20.71 -12.06
CA GLU A 101 -10.39 -22.08 -12.53
C GLU A 101 -10.28 -22.15 -14.05
N LYS A 102 -9.69 -23.21 -14.57
CA LYS A 102 -9.68 -23.48 -16.02
C LYS A 102 -11.08 -23.89 -16.46
N GLY A 103 -11.62 -23.16 -17.42
CA GLY A 103 -12.88 -23.46 -18.11
C GLY A 103 -12.67 -24.32 -19.34
N ALA A 104 -13.41 -24.02 -20.42
CA ALA A 104 -13.27 -24.71 -21.70
C ALA A 104 -11.91 -24.43 -22.34
N TYR A 105 -11.37 -25.43 -23.04
CA TYR A 105 -10.17 -25.25 -23.86
C TYR A 105 -10.56 -24.66 -25.20
N ASP A 106 -10.01 -23.52 -25.54
CA ASP A 106 -10.14 -22.90 -26.86
C ASP A 106 -9.05 -23.44 -27.76
N LYS A 107 -9.45 -24.17 -28.82
CA LYS A 107 -8.52 -24.80 -29.77
C LYS A 107 -7.87 -23.78 -30.71
N ASP A 108 -8.53 -22.66 -30.97
CA ASP A 108 -8.03 -21.63 -31.88
C ASP A 108 -6.96 -20.74 -31.21
N LEU A 109 -7.10 -20.51 -29.92
CA LEU A 109 -6.15 -19.77 -29.12
C LEU A 109 -5.13 -20.66 -28.39
N GLU A 110 -5.30 -21.97 -28.41
CA GLU A 110 -4.48 -22.97 -27.70
C GLU A 110 -4.38 -22.71 -26.18
N GLU A 111 -5.43 -22.12 -25.57
CA GLU A 111 -5.46 -21.79 -24.15
C GLU A 111 -6.79 -22.18 -23.49
N TYR A 112 -6.80 -22.22 -22.16
CA TYR A 112 -8.01 -22.42 -21.38
C TYR A 112 -8.66 -21.08 -21.05
N GLU A 113 -9.98 -20.99 -21.19
CA GLU A 113 -10.75 -19.92 -20.58
C GLU A 113 -10.48 -19.91 -19.07
N MET A 114 -10.24 -18.71 -18.49
CA MET A 114 -10.05 -18.56 -17.06
C MET A 114 -11.33 -18.02 -16.42
N LEU A 115 -12.01 -18.89 -15.67
CA LEU A 115 -13.26 -18.57 -14.99
C LEU A 115 -12.99 -18.09 -13.56
N THR A 116 -13.46 -16.90 -13.19
CA THR A 116 -13.42 -16.46 -11.81
C THR A 116 -14.56 -17.10 -11.02
N LYS A 117 -14.23 -17.83 -9.97
CA LYS A 117 -15.17 -18.41 -9.01
C LYS A 117 -15.22 -17.59 -7.74
N HIS A 118 -16.36 -17.61 -7.08
CA HIS A 118 -16.64 -16.85 -5.88
C HIS A 118 -17.25 -17.72 -4.79
N LEU A 119 -16.89 -17.45 -3.53
CA LEU A 119 -17.45 -18.10 -2.34
C LEU A 119 -17.61 -17.08 -1.22
N SER A 120 -18.82 -16.97 -0.67
CA SER A 120 -19.03 -16.17 0.53
C SER A 120 -18.45 -16.87 1.76
N VAL A 121 -17.59 -16.17 2.51
CA VAL A 121 -16.93 -16.70 3.71
C VAL A 121 -17.22 -15.78 4.89
N GLU A 122 -17.77 -16.34 5.95
CA GLU A 122 -18.04 -15.63 7.20
C GLU A 122 -16.91 -15.86 8.20
N VAL A 123 -16.31 -14.76 8.71
CA VAL A 123 -15.20 -14.79 9.66
C VAL A 123 -15.59 -14.03 10.93
N PRO A 124 -15.74 -14.72 12.07
CA PRO A 124 -16.03 -14.05 13.33
C PRO A 124 -14.82 -13.29 13.85
N PHE A 125 -15.05 -12.11 14.48
CA PHE A 125 -13.99 -11.27 15.02
C PHE A 125 -14.32 -10.71 16.41
N ASP A 126 -13.28 -10.43 17.19
CA ASP A 126 -13.33 -9.58 18.39
C ASP A 126 -12.79 -8.17 18.10
N PHE A 127 -11.89 -8.07 17.14
CA PHE A 127 -11.34 -6.83 16.61
C PHE A 127 -11.27 -6.91 15.08
N LEU A 128 -11.79 -5.91 14.39
CA LEU A 128 -11.76 -5.80 12.94
C LEU A 128 -11.10 -4.49 12.54
N HIS A 129 -10.02 -4.56 11.75
CA HIS A 129 -9.41 -3.42 11.09
C HIS A 129 -9.76 -3.44 9.60
N ILE A 130 -10.50 -2.44 9.16
CA ILE A 130 -10.91 -2.30 7.77
C ILE A 130 -10.03 -1.28 7.07
N THR A 131 -9.39 -1.70 5.97
CA THR A 131 -8.82 -0.77 5.00
C THR A 131 -9.86 -0.59 3.89
N PRO A 132 -10.50 0.59 3.78
CA PRO A 132 -11.59 0.79 2.83
C PRO A 132 -11.10 0.86 1.40
N PRO A 133 -11.95 0.57 0.40
CA PRO A 133 -11.66 0.82 -1.01
C PRO A 133 -11.21 2.27 -1.24
N GLN A 134 -10.16 2.45 -2.05
CA GLN A 134 -9.56 3.74 -2.29
C GLN A 134 -9.93 4.26 -3.67
N LYS A 135 -10.39 5.50 -3.74
CA LYS A 135 -10.71 6.20 -4.99
C LYS A 135 -10.22 7.65 -4.94
N ALA A 136 -10.20 8.30 -6.10
CA ALA A 136 -10.03 9.75 -6.18
C ALA A 136 -11.31 10.46 -5.74
N PRO A 137 -11.25 11.74 -5.33
CA PRO A 137 -12.45 12.57 -5.11
C PRO A 137 -13.32 12.61 -6.37
N ASP A 138 -14.64 12.51 -6.18
CA ASP A 138 -15.60 12.47 -7.30
C ASP A 138 -15.56 13.75 -8.14
N GLU A 139 -15.24 14.89 -7.53
CA GLU A 139 -15.10 16.20 -8.18
C GLU A 139 -14.01 16.17 -9.27
N ILE A 140 -12.92 15.45 -9.02
CA ILE A 140 -11.86 15.31 -10.01
C ILE A 140 -12.32 14.42 -11.16
N GLY A 141 -12.94 13.27 -10.86
CA GLY A 141 -13.46 12.36 -11.90
C GLY A 141 -14.51 13.00 -12.81
N LYS A 142 -15.31 13.93 -12.26
CA LYS A 142 -16.35 14.67 -13.01
C LYS A 142 -15.80 15.91 -13.74
N SER A 143 -14.57 16.30 -13.48
CA SER A 143 -13.94 17.49 -14.09
C SER A 143 -13.24 17.17 -15.41
N ALA A 144 -12.92 18.22 -16.18
CA ALA A 144 -12.20 18.10 -17.46
C ALA A 144 -10.76 17.55 -17.30
N ILE A 145 -10.20 17.59 -16.09
CA ILE A 145 -8.84 17.11 -15.80
C ILE A 145 -8.81 15.69 -15.26
N GLY A 146 -9.96 15.09 -14.97
CA GLY A 146 -10.07 13.72 -14.48
C GLY A 146 -10.15 12.68 -15.59
N SER A 147 -9.74 11.46 -15.29
CA SER A 147 -9.98 10.28 -16.13
C SER A 147 -11.29 9.60 -15.71
N ALA A 148 -11.77 8.65 -16.54
CA ALA A 148 -12.93 7.82 -16.20
C ALA A 148 -12.74 7.02 -14.90
N LYS A 149 -11.49 6.76 -14.47
CA LYS A 149 -11.14 6.13 -13.18
C LYS A 149 -11.01 7.15 -12.03
N GLY A 150 -11.30 8.43 -12.27
CA GLY A 150 -11.28 9.49 -11.26
C GLY A 150 -9.91 10.13 -11.00
N TRP A 151 -8.80 9.54 -11.47
CA TRP A 151 -7.46 10.07 -11.26
C TRP A 151 -7.10 11.09 -12.33
N VAL A 152 -6.15 12.00 -12.04
CA VAL A 152 -5.62 12.97 -13.02
C VAL A 152 -4.60 12.24 -13.92
N PRO A 153 -4.88 12.08 -15.23
CA PRO A 153 -3.98 11.39 -16.14
C PRO A 153 -2.77 12.26 -16.46
N VAL A 154 -1.58 11.77 -16.12
CA VAL A 154 -0.31 12.45 -16.35
C VAL A 154 0.69 11.55 -17.06
N ASN A 155 1.64 12.14 -17.76
CA ASN A 155 2.86 11.44 -18.15
C ASN A 155 3.61 11.07 -16.85
N LYS A 156 3.92 9.79 -16.69
CA LYS A 156 4.49 9.26 -15.44
C LYS A 156 5.87 9.84 -15.11
N GLU A 157 6.62 10.28 -16.11
CA GLU A 157 7.96 10.85 -15.93
C GLU A 157 7.91 12.35 -15.69
N THR A 158 7.20 13.11 -16.52
CA THR A 158 7.17 14.57 -16.42
C THR A 158 6.13 15.10 -15.44
N LEU A 159 5.16 14.25 -15.04
CA LEU A 159 4.03 14.58 -14.16
C LEU A 159 3.07 15.62 -14.75
N GLN A 160 3.25 15.98 -16.02
CA GLN A 160 2.37 16.88 -16.78
C GLN A 160 1.11 16.13 -17.22
N HIS A 161 -0.03 16.79 -17.18
CA HIS A 161 -1.30 16.25 -17.68
C HIS A 161 -1.22 15.90 -19.16
N VAL A 162 -1.73 14.73 -19.55
CA VAL A 162 -1.61 14.23 -20.94
C VAL A 162 -2.30 15.11 -21.98
N LYS A 163 -3.30 15.91 -21.60
CA LYS A 163 -4.06 16.81 -22.48
C LYS A 163 -3.74 18.29 -22.27
N TYR A 164 -3.56 18.72 -21.03
CA TYR A 164 -3.42 20.13 -20.67
C TYR A 164 -1.99 20.44 -20.24
N LYS A 165 -1.24 21.15 -21.06
CA LYS A 165 0.19 21.43 -20.84
C LYS A 165 0.49 22.30 -19.60
N ASN A 166 -0.48 23.08 -19.14
CA ASN A 166 -0.37 23.93 -17.94
C ASN A 166 -0.85 23.27 -16.65
N ILE A 167 -1.18 21.98 -16.69
CA ILE A 167 -1.65 21.21 -15.53
C ILE A 167 -0.66 20.11 -15.22
N PHE A 168 -0.37 19.96 -13.92
CA PHE A 168 0.47 18.90 -13.36
C PHE A 168 -0.25 18.22 -12.19
N ALA A 169 0.06 16.95 -11.91
CA ALA A 169 -0.43 16.28 -10.73
C ALA A 169 0.62 15.36 -10.12
N ILE A 170 0.67 15.30 -8.79
CA ILE A 170 1.57 14.46 -8.00
C ILE A 170 0.84 13.77 -6.85
N GLY A 171 1.49 12.82 -6.23
CA GLY A 171 0.95 12.11 -5.05
C GLY A 171 -0.25 11.26 -5.38
N ASP A 172 -1.18 11.23 -4.45
CA ASP A 172 -2.31 10.31 -4.47
C ASP A 172 -3.25 10.50 -5.66
N ILE A 173 -3.35 11.72 -6.17
CA ILE A 173 -4.28 12.05 -7.26
C ILE A 173 -3.73 11.72 -8.65
N ALA A 174 -2.42 11.65 -8.82
CA ALA A 174 -1.78 11.40 -10.11
C ALA A 174 -2.02 9.95 -10.57
N ALA A 175 -2.40 9.78 -11.85
CA ALA A 175 -2.54 8.44 -12.47
C ALA A 175 -1.17 7.88 -12.86
N VAL A 176 -0.33 7.57 -11.85
CA VAL A 176 0.97 6.92 -12.02
C VAL A 176 0.92 5.47 -11.54
N PRO A 177 1.72 4.55 -12.10
CA PRO A 177 1.69 3.12 -11.74
C PRO A 177 1.95 2.86 -10.26
N MET A 178 2.85 3.62 -9.65
CA MET A 178 3.17 3.64 -8.21
C MET A 178 3.73 5.00 -7.82
N GLY A 179 4.05 5.20 -6.54
CA GLY A 179 4.53 6.52 -6.10
C GLY A 179 3.46 7.35 -5.41
N LYS A 180 2.43 6.70 -4.84
CA LYS A 180 1.37 7.34 -4.06
C LYS A 180 1.69 7.28 -2.55
N THR A 181 2.89 7.75 -2.18
CA THR A 181 3.36 7.84 -0.79
C THR A 181 4.00 9.21 -0.53
N GLY A 182 4.03 9.66 0.72
CA GLY A 182 4.68 10.93 1.08
C GLY A 182 6.16 10.98 0.68
N GLY A 183 6.86 9.84 0.77
CA GLY A 183 8.26 9.77 0.32
C GLY A 183 8.43 9.91 -1.19
N SER A 184 7.46 9.42 -1.97
CA SER A 184 7.45 9.61 -3.44
C SER A 184 7.19 11.07 -3.80
N VAL A 185 6.25 11.72 -3.11
CA VAL A 185 5.93 13.15 -3.32
C VAL A 185 7.17 14.01 -3.13
N ARG A 186 8.06 13.67 -2.20
CA ARG A 186 9.34 14.37 -1.99
C ARG A 186 10.23 14.39 -3.26
N LYS A 187 10.16 13.38 -4.10
CA LYS A 187 10.86 13.37 -5.39
C LYS A 187 10.03 14.00 -6.50
N GLN A 188 8.71 13.77 -6.47
CA GLN A 188 7.79 14.26 -7.50
C GLN A 188 7.68 15.79 -7.53
N TYR A 189 7.64 16.46 -6.37
CA TYR A 189 7.45 17.91 -6.35
C TYR A 189 8.60 18.67 -7.02
N LYS A 190 9.85 18.17 -6.90
CA LYS A 190 11.01 18.77 -7.56
C LYS A 190 10.85 18.73 -9.08
N VAL A 191 10.51 17.55 -9.60
CA VAL A 191 10.23 17.36 -11.04
C VAL A 191 9.08 18.23 -11.49
N LEU A 192 8.01 18.33 -10.69
CA LEU A 192 6.87 19.20 -11.01
C LEU A 192 7.31 20.66 -11.11
N VAL A 193 8.05 21.17 -10.13
CA VAL A 193 8.48 22.59 -10.10
C VAL A 193 9.35 22.91 -11.30
N ASP A 194 10.37 22.09 -11.58
CA ASP A 194 11.28 22.31 -12.72
C ASP A 194 10.53 22.31 -14.05
N ASN A 195 9.62 21.36 -14.25
CA ASN A 195 8.83 21.25 -15.46
C ASN A 195 7.77 22.37 -15.56
N LEU A 196 7.18 22.79 -14.45
CA LEU A 196 6.24 23.92 -14.44
C LEU A 196 6.93 25.23 -14.85
N ILE A 197 8.13 25.49 -14.32
CA ILE A 197 8.95 26.64 -14.71
C ILE A 197 9.29 26.57 -16.21
N SER A 198 9.69 25.38 -16.70
CA SER A 198 9.96 25.19 -18.13
C SER A 198 8.76 25.53 -19.01
N VAL A 199 7.54 25.14 -18.63
CA VAL A 199 6.31 25.51 -19.34
C VAL A 199 6.07 27.02 -19.32
N MET A 200 6.27 27.66 -18.16
CA MET A 200 6.10 29.14 -18.04
C MET A 200 7.09 29.92 -18.91
N GLU A 201 8.28 29.37 -19.10
CA GLU A 201 9.33 29.98 -19.95
C GLU A 201 9.27 29.52 -21.42
N GLY A 202 8.30 28.70 -21.81
CA GLY A 202 8.17 28.16 -23.15
C GLY A 202 9.26 27.17 -23.55
N LYS A 203 9.92 26.54 -22.57
CA LYS A 203 10.99 25.54 -22.75
C LYS A 203 10.44 24.13 -22.74
N GLU A 204 11.26 23.19 -23.22
CA GLU A 204 10.95 21.74 -23.13
C GLU A 204 11.09 21.21 -21.71
N LEU A 205 10.32 20.15 -21.42
CA LEU A 205 10.38 19.47 -20.12
C LEU A 205 11.58 18.53 -20.08
N THR A 206 12.49 18.75 -19.17
CA THR A 206 13.71 17.94 -19.03
C THR A 206 13.74 17.14 -17.73
N ALA A 207 13.05 17.59 -16.68
CA ALA A 207 13.03 16.91 -15.40
C ALA A 207 12.16 15.64 -15.46
N LYS A 208 12.67 14.54 -14.90
CA LYS A 208 12.02 13.22 -14.93
C LYS A 208 11.91 12.59 -13.54
N TYR A 209 10.75 12.08 -13.25
CA TYR A 209 10.50 11.22 -12.11
C TYR A 209 10.70 9.74 -12.50
N GLU A 210 11.55 9.03 -11.78
CA GLU A 210 11.96 7.65 -12.09
C GLU A 210 11.13 6.60 -11.33
N GLY A 211 10.05 7.02 -10.66
CA GLY A 211 9.15 6.09 -9.99
C GLY A 211 9.54 5.74 -8.55
N TYR A 212 10.52 6.43 -7.96
CA TYR A 212 10.94 6.17 -6.60
C TYR A 212 9.77 6.17 -5.61
N THR A 213 9.63 5.07 -4.92
CA THR A 213 8.60 4.86 -3.92
C THR A 213 9.23 4.32 -2.63
N VAL A 214 8.79 4.84 -1.49
CA VAL A 214 9.26 4.35 -0.20
C VAL A 214 8.09 4.09 0.74
N CYS A 215 8.12 2.93 1.37
CA CYS A 215 7.20 2.53 2.43
C CYS A 215 8.02 2.14 3.68
N PRO A 216 8.23 3.06 4.64
CA PRO A 216 8.83 2.70 5.92
C PRO A 216 7.79 1.86 6.70
N LEU A 217 7.88 0.53 6.55
CA LEU A 217 6.96 -0.43 7.16
C LEU A 217 7.37 -0.65 8.63
N ILE A 218 6.57 -0.14 9.55
CA ILE A 218 6.72 -0.46 10.97
C ILE A 218 6.33 -1.92 11.17
N THR A 219 7.27 -2.74 11.64
CA THR A 219 7.12 -4.19 11.83
C THR A 219 7.07 -4.59 13.30
N ASP A 220 7.49 -3.69 14.18
CA ASP A 220 7.41 -3.81 15.64
C ASP A 220 7.65 -2.44 16.28
N ILE A 221 7.44 -2.32 17.59
CA ILE A 221 7.91 -1.16 18.34
C ILE A 221 9.45 -1.20 18.31
N GLY A 222 10.05 -0.09 17.83
CA GLY A 222 11.50 0.00 17.63
C GLY A 222 12.03 -0.67 16.35
N LYS A 223 11.16 -1.20 15.45
CA LYS A 223 11.60 -1.84 14.21
C LYS A 223 10.85 -1.36 12.99
N VAL A 224 11.60 -1.07 11.95
CA VAL A 224 11.07 -0.69 10.64
C VAL A 224 11.86 -1.38 9.55
N MET A 225 11.17 -1.93 8.56
CA MET A 225 11.71 -2.32 7.27
C MET A 225 11.53 -1.15 6.30
N LEU A 226 12.62 -0.64 5.71
CA LEU A 226 12.59 0.49 4.78
C LEU A 226 12.45 -0.02 3.35
N ALA A 227 11.22 -0.25 2.91
CA ALA A 227 10.93 -0.74 1.57
C ALA A 227 10.99 0.41 0.56
N GLU A 228 12.10 0.49 -0.19
CA GLU A 228 12.32 1.44 -1.28
C GLU A 228 12.36 0.68 -2.61
N PHE A 229 11.64 1.18 -3.61
CA PHE A 229 11.49 0.56 -4.93
C PHE A 229 11.07 1.58 -5.97
N ASP A 230 11.11 1.20 -7.24
CA ASP A 230 10.69 2.01 -8.37
C ASP A 230 9.71 1.26 -9.30
N TRP A 231 9.49 1.77 -10.51
CA TRP A 231 8.58 1.18 -11.50
C TRP A 231 8.98 -0.21 -11.99
N THR A 232 10.23 -0.64 -11.76
CA THR A 232 10.68 -2.01 -12.10
C THR A 232 10.16 -3.05 -11.11
N ALA A 233 9.49 -2.59 -10.03
CA ALA A 233 9.05 -3.41 -8.90
C ALA A 233 10.21 -4.21 -8.26
N LYS A 234 11.41 -3.62 -8.24
CA LYS A 234 12.60 -4.16 -7.57
C LYS A 234 13.05 -3.22 -6.44
N PRO A 235 13.71 -3.75 -5.41
CA PRO A 235 14.32 -2.91 -4.38
C PRO A 235 15.35 -1.93 -4.96
N THR A 236 15.23 -0.66 -4.58
CA THR A 236 16.17 0.44 -4.94
C THR A 236 16.60 1.19 -3.69
N PRO A 237 17.35 0.53 -2.78
CA PRO A 237 17.68 1.10 -1.48
C PRO A 237 18.58 2.32 -1.59
N SER A 238 18.27 3.38 -0.85
CA SER A 238 19.10 4.59 -0.75
C SER A 238 20.35 4.39 0.12
N PHE A 239 20.43 3.29 0.85
CA PHE A 239 21.54 2.98 1.76
C PHE A 239 22.14 1.61 1.43
N PRO A 240 23.45 1.39 1.63
CA PRO A 240 24.13 0.13 1.36
C PRO A 240 23.83 -0.92 2.45
N LEU A 241 22.58 -1.14 2.75
CA LEU A 241 22.08 -2.08 3.74
C LEU A 241 20.99 -2.95 3.11
N ASP A 242 20.89 -4.20 3.56
CA ASP A 242 19.80 -5.08 3.12
C ASP A 242 18.44 -4.44 3.43
N PRO A 243 17.64 -4.08 2.42
CA PRO A 243 16.38 -3.37 2.58
C PRO A 243 15.25 -4.26 3.12
N THR A 244 15.44 -5.59 3.14
CA THR A 244 14.47 -6.56 3.64
C THR A 244 14.55 -6.73 5.17
N GLN A 245 15.60 -6.19 5.79
CA GLN A 245 15.83 -6.30 7.22
C GLN A 245 15.13 -5.21 8.02
N GLU A 246 14.51 -5.63 9.12
CA GLU A 246 13.97 -4.71 10.14
C GLU A 246 15.11 -4.12 10.98
N ARG A 247 15.13 -2.78 11.12
CA ARG A 247 16.20 -2.09 11.87
C ARG A 247 15.65 -1.01 12.78
N TYR A 248 16.32 -0.83 13.94
CA TYR A 248 16.05 0.27 14.85
C TYR A 248 16.43 1.64 14.25
N LEU A 249 17.47 1.68 13.41
CA LEU A 249 17.85 2.90 12.69
C LEU A 249 16.70 3.49 11.87
N TRP A 250 15.94 2.64 11.19
CA TRP A 250 14.77 3.08 10.39
C TRP A 250 13.59 3.50 11.27
N TRP A 251 13.51 2.97 12.49
CA TRP A 251 12.56 3.44 13.49
C TRP A 251 12.89 4.87 13.94
N LEU A 252 14.15 5.17 14.25
CA LEU A 252 14.58 6.52 14.59
C LEU A 252 14.30 7.51 13.45
N LEU A 253 14.66 7.13 12.22
CA LEU A 253 14.33 7.92 11.03
C LEU A 253 12.81 8.17 10.94
N LYS A 254 12.00 7.11 11.04
CA LYS A 254 10.55 7.17 10.86
C LYS A 254 9.86 8.00 11.94
N VAL A 255 10.21 7.81 13.17
CA VAL A 255 9.47 8.38 14.32
C VAL A 255 9.97 9.78 14.66
N TYR A 256 11.27 10.03 14.59
CA TYR A 256 11.86 11.27 15.07
C TYR A 256 12.33 12.21 13.96
N LEU A 257 12.79 11.70 12.81
CA LEU A 257 13.40 12.54 11.76
C LEU A 257 12.44 12.90 10.61
N LEU A 258 11.50 12.02 10.22
CA LEU A 258 10.63 12.32 9.08
C LEU A 258 9.74 13.54 9.32
N LYS A 259 9.25 13.78 10.54
CA LYS A 259 8.39 14.93 10.83
C LYS A 259 9.14 16.27 10.67
N PRO A 260 10.26 16.50 11.36
CA PRO A 260 11.02 17.74 11.15
C PRO A 260 11.56 17.87 9.73
N MET A 261 11.97 16.77 9.08
CA MET A 261 12.39 16.81 7.68
C MET A 261 11.24 17.28 6.76
N THR A 262 10.01 16.85 7.03
CA THR A 262 8.84 17.32 6.26
C THR A 262 8.57 18.80 6.55
N GLN A 263 8.53 19.22 7.82
CA GLN A 263 8.16 20.59 8.20
C GLN A 263 9.21 21.63 7.78
N TYR A 264 10.48 21.34 8.02
CA TYR A 264 11.59 22.31 7.84
C TYR A 264 12.40 22.07 6.56
N GLY A 265 12.25 20.92 5.95
CA GLY A 265 12.91 20.58 4.68
C GLY A 265 11.94 20.65 3.51
N MET A 266 11.02 19.70 3.39
CA MET A 266 10.15 19.58 2.22
C MET A 266 9.24 20.82 2.02
N LEU A 267 8.54 21.25 3.08
CA LEU A 267 7.61 22.40 2.97
C LEU A 267 8.33 23.73 2.73
N SER A 268 9.61 23.82 3.04
CA SER A 268 10.45 25.00 2.75
C SER A 268 11.23 24.87 1.43
N GLY A 269 11.06 23.79 0.67
CA GLY A 269 11.80 23.54 -0.55
C GLY A 269 13.27 23.14 -0.39
N LYS A 270 13.75 22.86 0.85
CA LYS A 270 15.16 22.59 1.17
C LYS A 270 15.52 21.10 1.17
N ALA A 271 14.58 20.17 1.06
CA ALA A 271 14.83 18.71 1.11
C ALA A 271 14.24 17.95 -0.07
#